data_3d6404280573fb3b77619c5ba89bacf8
#
_entry.id   3d6404280573fb3b77619c5ba89bacf8
#
_cell.length_a   1.000
_cell.length_b   1.000
_cell.length_c   1.000
_cell.angle_alpha   90.00
_cell.angle_beta   90.00
_cell.angle_gamma   90.00
#
_symmetry.space_group_name_H-M   'P 1'
#
loop_
_entity.id
_entity.type
_entity.pdbx_description
1 polymer ?
#
loop_
_entity_poly.entity_id
_entity_poly.type
_entity_poly.pdbx_seq_one_letter_code
_entity_poly.pdbx_strand_id
1 'polypeptide(L)'
;MSLSHFLQKLHSSKLEYLLPLPLLLIAFGLGGESLTNLLLSRSYSTSDKLQADTHTVKVQFAVNVLVTKAEIEKEQEFTEVELQTTNSVLKKLTFKVPVTELSSVKAMIAQKLGLSDEVETLQANTEMQVQLAVKVLGILAKIEKERGFTKIEVNTANSILKKLEFEFPVTELSSVKAMLTQELGLSREDTRMFVSYRVKN
;
A
#
# COMPACT_ATOMS: atom_id res chain seq x y z
N MET A 1 10.80 72.06 -13.71
CA MET A 1 11.89 71.14 -14.10
C MET A 1 11.33 70.18 -15.14
N SER A 2 11.82 70.21 -16.36
CA SER A 2 11.24 69.49 -17.47
C SER A 2 11.68 67.99 -17.45
N LEU A 3 10.74 67.10 -17.68
CA LEU A 3 10.95 65.65 -17.78
C LEU A 3 12.04 65.23 -18.74
N SER A 4 12.29 66.07 -19.75
CA SER A 4 13.33 65.91 -20.75
C SER A 4 14.75 65.97 -20.18
N HIS A 5 15.01 66.79 -19.19
CA HIS A 5 16.32 66.93 -18.54
C HIS A 5 16.63 65.72 -17.65
N PHE A 6 15.61 65.06 -17.11
CA PHE A 6 15.77 63.86 -16.30
C PHE A 6 16.09 62.64 -17.17
N LEU A 7 15.44 62.53 -18.32
CA LEU A 7 15.67 61.44 -19.30
C LEU A 7 17.06 61.54 -19.93
N GLN A 8 17.56 62.77 -20.20
CA GLN A 8 18.87 62.99 -20.78
C GLN A 8 20.03 62.67 -19.79
N LYS A 9 19.79 62.82 -18.52
CA LYS A 9 20.77 62.49 -17.45
C LYS A 9 20.82 60.97 -17.16
N LEU A 10 19.72 60.26 -17.41
CA LEU A 10 19.65 58.81 -17.33
C LEU A 10 20.44 58.11 -18.47
N HIS A 11 20.51 58.74 -19.61
CA HIS A 11 21.19 58.16 -20.80
C HIS A 11 22.73 58.21 -20.71
N SER A 12 23.28 59.12 -19.89
CA SER A 12 24.73 59.26 -19.75
C SER A 12 25.39 58.39 -18.69
N SER A 13 24.61 57.70 -17.85
CA SER A 13 25.18 56.98 -16.73
C SER A 13 24.82 55.50 -16.77
N LYS A 14 25.33 54.70 -17.69
CA LYS A 14 25.16 53.19 -17.71
C LYS A 14 24.01 52.60 -16.88
N LEU A 15 23.02 53.46 -16.53
CA LEU A 15 21.82 53.13 -15.78
C LEU A 15 20.75 52.45 -16.65
N GLU A 16 20.98 52.41 -17.98
CA GLU A 16 20.08 51.66 -18.89
C GLU A 16 19.96 50.18 -18.53
N TYR A 17 21.01 49.61 -17.93
CA TYR A 17 20.97 48.21 -17.46
C TYR A 17 20.33 48.04 -16.08
N LEU A 18 20.11 49.11 -15.33
CA LEU A 18 19.48 49.08 -14.00
C LEU A 18 17.97 49.28 -14.07
N LEU A 19 17.45 49.80 -15.18
CA LEU A 19 16.05 50.10 -15.38
C LEU A 19 15.15 48.81 -15.51
N PRO A 20 15.60 47.74 -16.17
CA PRO A 20 14.80 46.52 -16.24
C PRO A 20 14.65 45.81 -14.87
N LEU A 21 15.56 46.00 -13.93
CA LEU A 21 15.58 45.34 -12.64
C LEU A 21 14.38 45.70 -11.73
N PRO A 22 14.04 46.98 -11.50
CA PRO A 22 12.85 47.35 -10.74
C PRO A 22 11.57 47.02 -11.49
N LEU A 23 11.56 47.06 -12.83
CA LEU A 23 10.41 46.70 -13.64
C LEU A 23 10.13 45.20 -13.56
N LEU A 24 11.17 44.39 -13.50
CA LEU A 24 11.12 42.95 -13.32
C LEU A 24 10.60 42.62 -11.90
N LEU A 25 11.09 43.34 -10.87
CA LEU A 25 10.61 43.18 -9.50
C LEU A 25 9.13 43.56 -9.34
N ILE A 26 8.66 44.61 -10.02
CA ILE A 26 7.26 45.01 -10.02
C ILE A 26 6.42 43.95 -10.77
N ALA A 27 6.88 43.45 -11.89
CA ALA A 27 6.20 42.40 -12.63
C ALA A 27 6.08 41.09 -11.83
N PHE A 28 7.14 40.70 -11.11
CA PHE A 28 7.10 39.55 -10.18
C PHE A 28 6.32 39.83 -8.91
N GLY A 29 6.35 41.06 -8.39
CA GLY A 29 5.60 41.45 -7.17
C GLY A 29 4.08 41.49 -7.43
N LEU A 30 3.64 41.97 -8.58
CA LEU A 30 2.21 42.07 -8.93
C LEU A 30 1.67 40.82 -9.64
N GLY A 31 2.54 40.12 -10.37
CA GLY A 31 2.17 38.92 -11.16
C GLY A 31 2.57 37.58 -10.50
N GLY A 32 3.41 37.62 -9.48
CA GLY A 32 4.02 36.41 -8.88
C GLY A 32 3.00 35.48 -8.29
N GLU A 33 2.01 36.02 -7.59
CA GLU A 33 0.90 35.20 -7.03
C GLU A 33 0.06 34.56 -8.11
N SER A 34 -0.26 35.30 -9.16
CA SER A 34 -1.07 34.78 -10.30
C SER A 34 -0.27 33.79 -11.14
N LEU A 35 1.02 34.02 -11.35
CA LEU A 35 1.92 33.11 -12.07
C LEU A 35 2.20 31.85 -11.24
N THR A 36 2.43 31.99 -9.97
CA THR A 36 2.65 30.87 -9.06
C THR A 36 1.39 30.02 -8.95
N ASN A 37 0.22 30.63 -8.82
CA ASN A 37 -1.06 29.92 -8.81
C ASN A 37 -1.36 29.26 -10.18
N LEU A 38 -1.00 29.88 -11.29
CA LEU A 38 -1.19 29.31 -12.62
C LEU A 38 -0.21 28.16 -12.90
N LEU A 39 1.04 28.27 -12.48
CA LEU A 39 2.04 27.19 -12.57
C LEU A 39 1.71 26.05 -11.63
N LEU A 40 1.34 26.32 -10.39
CA LEU A 40 0.92 25.32 -9.43
C LEU A 40 -0.40 24.66 -9.84
N SER A 41 -1.38 25.42 -10.32
CA SER A 41 -2.64 24.84 -10.79
C SER A 41 -2.47 23.99 -12.05
N ARG A 42 -1.55 24.34 -12.93
CA ARG A 42 -1.26 23.56 -14.14
C ARG A 42 -0.41 22.32 -13.87
N SER A 43 0.51 22.38 -12.91
CA SER A 43 1.30 21.22 -12.46
C SER A 43 0.51 20.29 -11.53
N TYR A 44 -0.41 20.85 -10.72
CA TYR A 44 -1.17 20.07 -9.73
C TYR A 44 -2.58 19.69 -10.20
N SER A 45 -3.04 20.14 -11.35
CA SER A 45 -4.33 19.68 -11.89
C SER A 45 -4.23 18.39 -12.70
N THR A 46 -3.02 17.94 -13.02
CA THR A 46 -2.75 16.65 -13.69
C THR A 46 -1.82 15.73 -12.89
N SER A 47 -1.02 16.27 -11.96
CA SER A 47 -0.44 15.45 -10.94
C SER A 47 -1.44 15.46 -9.81
N ASP A 48 -2.18 14.39 -9.78
CA ASP A 48 -2.56 13.75 -8.56
C ASP A 48 -2.46 14.72 -7.38
N LYS A 49 -3.63 15.17 -6.90
CA LYS A 49 -3.68 15.10 -5.47
C LYS A 49 -2.79 13.91 -5.17
N LEU A 50 -1.70 14.12 -4.47
CA LEU A 50 -1.11 13.13 -3.60
C LEU A 50 -2.19 12.85 -2.53
N GLN A 51 -3.38 12.40 -2.98
CA GLN A 51 -3.97 11.30 -2.30
C GLN A 51 -2.80 10.36 -2.23
N ALA A 52 -2.41 10.03 -1.02
CA ALA A 52 -1.78 8.77 -0.79
C ALA A 52 -2.79 7.73 -1.31
N ASP A 53 -2.88 7.63 -2.63
CA ASP A 53 -3.29 6.44 -3.32
C ASP A 53 -2.18 5.50 -2.91
N THR A 54 -2.40 4.92 -1.77
CA THR A 54 -1.79 3.69 -1.41
C THR A 54 -2.11 2.83 -2.61
N HIS A 55 -1.15 2.77 -3.55
CA HIS A 55 -1.27 1.92 -4.71
C HIS A 55 -1.60 0.57 -4.12
N THR A 56 -2.85 0.17 -4.22
CA THR A 56 -3.33 -1.08 -3.68
C THR A 56 -3.89 -1.89 -4.82
N VAL A 57 -3.51 -3.16 -4.86
CA VAL A 57 -4.12 -4.12 -5.76
C VAL A 57 -5.21 -4.90 -5.02
N LYS A 58 -6.33 -5.15 -5.68
CA LYS A 58 -7.40 -5.96 -5.13
C LYS A 58 -7.13 -7.43 -5.43
N VAL A 59 -6.97 -8.22 -4.38
CA VAL A 59 -6.76 -9.67 -4.44
C VAL A 59 -8.01 -10.36 -3.93
N GLN A 60 -8.48 -11.38 -4.67
CA GLN A 60 -9.59 -12.22 -4.28
C GLN A 60 -9.16 -13.68 -4.40
N PHE A 61 -9.36 -14.44 -3.34
CA PHE A 61 -9.11 -15.87 -3.36
C PHE A 61 -10.07 -16.61 -2.46
N ALA A 62 -10.28 -17.88 -2.77
CA ALA A 62 -11.05 -18.82 -1.96
C ALA A 62 -10.21 -20.08 -1.75
N VAL A 63 -10.07 -20.51 -0.52
CA VAL A 63 -9.24 -21.65 -0.16
C VAL A 63 -9.83 -22.44 1.00
N ASN A 64 -9.79 -23.76 0.92
CA ASN A 64 -10.13 -24.62 2.04
C ASN A 64 -8.89 -24.83 2.90
N VAL A 65 -9.01 -24.56 4.18
CA VAL A 65 -7.91 -24.67 5.15
C VAL A 65 -8.34 -25.47 6.36
N LEU A 66 -7.39 -26.13 7.00
CA LEU A 66 -7.53 -26.70 8.32
C LEU A 66 -6.80 -25.83 9.30
N VAL A 67 -7.48 -25.27 10.28
CA VAL A 67 -6.85 -24.50 11.37
C VAL A 67 -6.13 -25.47 12.29
N THR A 68 -4.83 -25.27 12.44
CA THR A 68 -4.00 -26.08 13.35
C THR A 68 -3.79 -25.42 14.69
N LYS A 69 -3.72 -24.08 14.68
CA LYS A 69 -3.47 -23.30 15.90
C LYS A 69 -4.08 -21.92 15.78
N ALA A 70 -4.65 -21.41 16.87
CA ALA A 70 -5.04 -20.03 17.04
C ALA A 70 -4.32 -19.45 18.25
N GLU A 71 -3.57 -18.39 18.06
CA GLU A 71 -2.92 -17.62 19.11
C GLU A 71 -3.64 -16.29 19.26
N ILE A 72 -3.96 -15.89 20.49
CA ILE A 72 -4.72 -14.69 20.80
C ILE A 72 -3.94 -13.90 21.83
N GLU A 73 -3.44 -12.73 21.45
CA GLU A 73 -2.73 -11.80 22.31
C GLU A 73 -3.57 -10.55 22.52
N LYS A 74 -3.87 -10.26 23.79
CA LYS A 74 -4.65 -9.07 24.15
C LYS A 74 -3.72 -7.93 24.53
N GLU A 75 -3.88 -6.83 23.83
CA GLU A 75 -3.27 -5.54 24.11
C GLU A 75 -4.29 -4.58 24.75
N GLN A 76 -3.84 -3.38 25.15
CA GLN A 76 -4.74 -2.42 25.82
C GLN A 76 -5.89 -1.94 24.93
N GLU A 77 -5.63 -1.73 23.64
CA GLU A 77 -6.59 -1.12 22.69
C GLU A 77 -7.05 -2.08 21.58
N PHE A 78 -6.43 -3.23 21.45
CA PHE A 78 -6.74 -4.21 20.40
C PHE A 78 -6.40 -5.64 20.83
N THR A 79 -6.91 -6.58 20.07
CA THR A 79 -6.52 -8.00 20.17
C THR A 79 -5.88 -8.44 18.88
N GLU A 80 -4.69 -9.00 18.96
CA GLU A 80 -4.03 -9.66 17.83
C GLU A 80 -4.38 -11.16 17.85
N VAL A 81 -4.76 -11.67 16.68
CA VAL A 81 -5.11 -13.08 16.48
C VAL A 81 -4.33 -13.63 15.31
N GLU A 82 -3.56 -14.67 15.56
CA GLU A 82 -2.85 -15.41 14.55
C GLU A 82 -3.48 -16.79 14.36
N LEU A 83 -3.92 -17.07 13.13
CA LEU A 83 -4.41 -18.39 12.74
C LEU A 83 -3.34 -19.08 11.89
N GLN A 84 -2.89 -20.24 12.33
CA GLN A 84 -2.04 -21.12 11.57
C GLN A 84 -2.90 -22.16 10.88
N THR A 85 -2.63 -22.41 9.61
CA THR A 85 -3.43 -23.28 8.77
C THR A 85 -2.56 -24.30 8.01
N THR A 86 -3.19 -25.40 7.63
CA THR A 86 -2.58 -26.45 6.79
C THR A 86 -3.52 -26.88 5.69
N ASN A 87 -3.15 -27.88 4.90
CA ASN A 87 -3.89 -28.42 3.77
C ASN A 87 -4.09 -27.45 2.60
N SER A 88 -3.34 -26.32 2.60
CA SER A 88 -3.36 -25.36 1.51
C SER A 88 -2.03 -24.60 1.42
N VAL A 89 -1.89 -23.76 0.41
CA VAL A 89 -0.76 -22.83 0.27
C VAL A 89 -0.82 -21.69 1.30
N LEU A 90 -2.02 -21.35 1.80
CA LEU A 90 -2.18 -20.39 2.88
C LEU A 90 -1.76 -21.03 4.20
N LYS A 91 -0.80 -20.43 4.91
CA LYS A 91 -0.21 -20.96 6.15
C LYS A 91 -0.56 -20.16 7.39
N LYS A 92 -0.77 -18.82 7.22
CA LYS A 92 -1.01 -17.96 8.37
C LYS A 92 -1.86 -16.76 8.00
N LEU A 93 -2.77 -16.39 8.90
CA LEU A 93 -3.54 -15.16 8.85
C LEU A 93 -3.31 -14.40 10.15
N THR A 94 -3.00 -13.10 10.05
CA THR A 94 -2.82 -12.24 11.21
C THR A 94 -3.87 -11.13 11.19
N PHE A 95 -4.66 -11.09 12.27
CA PHE A 95 -5.72 -10.11 12.48
C PHE A 95 -5.35 -9.18 13.62
N LYS A 96 -5.71 -7.91 13.48
CA LYS A 96 -5.63 -6.92 14.55
C LYS A 96 -7.02 -6.29 14.72
N VAL A 97 -7.70 -6.67 15.79
CA VAL A 97 -9.10 -6.33 16.01
C VAL A 97 -9.18 -5.24 17.08
N PRO A 98 -9.83 -4.08 16.84
CA PRO A 98 -9.89 -2.96 17.78
C PRO A 98 -10.93 -3.19 18.89
N VAL A 99 -10.95 -4.39 19.45
CA VAL A 99 -11.76 -4.79 20.60
C VAL A 99 -11.01 -5.84 21.41
N THR A 100 -11.32 -5.94 22.68
CA THR A 100 -10.65 -6.86 23.63
C THR A 100 -11.56 -7.97 24.15
N GLU A 101 -12.87 -7.87 23.90
CA GLU A 101 -13.82 -8.91 24.25
C GLU A 101 -13.74 -10.07 23.27
N LEU A 102 -13.48 -11.27 23.75
CA LEU A 102 -13.19 -12.44 22.90
C LEU A 102 -14.35 -12.85 21.99
N SER A 103 -15.59 -12.73 22.44
CA SER A 103 -16.79 -12.98 21.65
C SER A 103 -16.87 -12.05 20.43
N SER A 104 -16.65 -10.76 20.66
CA SER A 104 -16.63 -9.75 19.60
C SER A 104 -15.46 -9.95 18.63
N VAL A 105 -14.27 -10.33 19.14
CA VAL A 105 -13.12 -10.67 18.30
C VAL A 105 -13.43 -11.82 17.38
N LYS A 106 -14.00 -12.90 17.90
CA LYS A 106 -14.39 -14.09 17.10
C LYS A 106 -15.41 -13.75 16.03
N ALA A 107 -16.47 -13.02 16.39
CA ALA A 107 -17.50 -12.60 15.45
C ALA A 107 -16.94 -11.75 14.31
N MET A 108 -16.07 -10.79 14.61
CA MET A 108 -15.44 -9.94 13.59
C MET A 108 -14.52 -10.73 12.65
N ILE A 109 -13.78 -11.70 13.16
CA ILE A 109 -12.94 -12.57 12.34
C ILE A 109 -13.79 -13.48 11.46
N ALA A 110 -14.82 -14.13 12.01
CA ALA A 110 -15.74 -14.99 11.26
C ALA A 110 -16.41 -14.22 10.12
N GLN A 111 -16.94 -13.03 10.41
CA GLN A 111 -17.50 -12.15 9.38
C GLN A 111 -16.46 -11.78 8.30
N LYS A 112 -15.21 -11.51 8.70
CA LYS A 112 -14.16 -11.16 7.75
C LYS A 112 -13.74 -12.31 6.86
N LEU A 113 -13.79 -13.52 7.36
CA LEU A 113 -13.48 -14.75 6.61
C LEU A 113 -14.67 -15.25 5.75
N GLY A 114 -15.82 -14.57 5.84
CA GLY A 114 -17.03 -14.97 5.12
C GLY A 114 -17.69 -16.22 5.71
N LEU A 115 -17.47 -16.47 7.00
CA LEU A 115 -18.02 -17.61 7.70
C LEU A 115 -19.38 -17.25 8.30
N SER A 116 -20.33 -18.18 8.28
CA SER A 116 -21.58 -18.06 9.02
C SER A 116 -21.29 -18.05 10.53
N ASP A 117 -22.15 -17.39 11.33
CA ASP A 117 -21.97 -17.02 12.74
C ASP A 117 -21.63 -18.14 13.74
N GLU A 118 -21.40 -19.36 13.31
CA GLU A 118 -21.02 -20.46 14.18
C GLU A 118 -19.55 -20.36 14.57
N VAL A 119 -19.37 -19.84 15.75
CA VAL A 119 -18.17 -19.33 16.42
C VAL A 119 -17.15 -20.41 16.83
N GLU A 120 -17.22 -21.61 16.32
CA GLU A 120 -16.20 -22.66 16.56
C GLU A 120 -14.92 -22.45 15.73
N THR A 121 -14.92 -21.46 14.88
CA THR A 121 -13.93 -21.19 13.81
C THR A 121 -12.50 -20.90 14.25
N LEU A 122 -12.27 -20.64 15.53
CA LEU A 122 -10.91 -20.43 16.08
C LEU A 122 -10.41 -21.66 16.89
N GLN A 123 -11.07 -22.79 16.78
CA GLN A 123 -10.61 -24.00 17.43
C GLN A 123 -9.63 -24.75 16.52
N ALA A 124 -8.63 -25.38 17.11
CA ALA A 124 -7.74 -26.27 16.40
C ALA A 124 -8.52 -27.44 15.80
N ASN A 125 -8.08 -27.93 14.64
CA ASN A 125 -8.71 -28.98 13.84
C ASN A 125 -10.09 -28.62 13.25
N THR A 126 -10.37 -27.32 13.05
CA THR A 126 -11.56 -26.86 12.34
C THR A 126 -11.23 -26.68 10.86
N GLU A 127 -11.98 -27.35 9.99
CA GLU A 127 -11.94 -27.10 8.54
C GLU A 127 -12.82 -25.89 8.22
N MET A 128 -12.30 -24.98 7.41
CA MET A 128 -13.06 -23.84 6.97
C MET A 128 -12.73 -23.47 5.52
N GLN A 129 -13.72 -22.94 4.80
CA GLN A 129 -13.55 -22.33 3.52
C GLN A 129 -13.36 -20.82 3.71
N VAL A 130 -12.13 -20.35 3.50
CA VAL A 130 -11.78 -18.93 3.60
C VAL A 130 -12.05 -18.27 2.26
N GLN A 131 -12.91 -17.25 2.25
CA GLN A 131 -13.18 -16.41 1.08
C GLN A 131 -12.77 -14.97 1.43
N LEU A 132 -11.74 -14.46 0.79
CA LEU A 132 -11.21 -13.15 1.07
C LEU A 132 -11.14 -12.27 -0.17
N ALA A 133 -11.60 -11.03 0.00
CA ALA A 133 -11.37 -9.93 -0.92
C ALA A 133 -10.63 -8.82 -0.17
N VAL A 134 -9.36 -8.63 -0.47
CA VAL A 134 -8.49 -7.70 0.26
C VAL A 134 -7.79 -6.72 -0.68
N LYS A 135 -7.57 -5.50 -0.19
CA LYS A 135 -6.65 -4.55 -0.83
C LYS A 135 -5.25 -4.81 -0.28
N VAL A 136 -4.31 -5.06 -1.16
CA VAL A 136 -2.92 -5.38 -0.85
C VAL A 136 -2.05 -4.14 -1.01
N LEU A 137 -1.25 -3.85 0.01
CA LEU A 137 -0.25 -2.76 0.02
C LEU A 137 1.06 -3.20 -0.62
N GLY A 138 1.43 -4.46 -0.43
CA GLY A 138 2.67 -5.02 -0.95
C GLY A 138 2.81 -6.49 -0.63
N ILE A 139 3.60 -7.17 -1.45
CA ILE A 139 3.88 -8.59 -1.35
C ILE A 139 5.39 -8.78 -1.30
N LEU A 140 5.86 -9.58 -0.36
CA LEU A 140 7.25 -9.97 -0.24
C LEU A 140 7.38 -11.47 -0.47
N ALA A 141 8.04 -11.86 -1.55
CA ALA A 141 8.38 -13.24 -1.88
C ALA A 141 9.81 -13.56 -1.43
N LYS A 142 9.95 -14.42 -0.42
CA LYS A 142 11.22 -14.90 0.11
C LYS A 142 11.48 -16.31 -0.43
N ILE A 143 12.38 -16.41 -1.39
CA ILE A 143 12.74 -17.68 -2.03
C ILE A 143 13.81 -18.37 -1.19
N GLU A 144 13.47 -19.48 -0.56
CA GLU A 144 14.37 -20.29 0.28
C GLU A 144 14.82 -21.54 -0.50
N LYS A 145 15.89 -21.40 -1.29
CA LYS A 145 16.35 -22.46 -2.20
C LYS A 145 16.73 -23.74 -1.48
N GLU A 146 17.42 -23.63 -0.35
CA GLU A 146 17.84 -24.81 0.44
C GLU A 146 16.65 -25.59 1.01
N ARG A 147 15.53 -24.91 1.28
CA ARG A 147 14.31 -25.52 1.84
C ARG A 147 13.32 -25.97 0.78
N GLY A 148 13.53 -25.58 -0.48
CA GLY A 148 12.69 -25.99 -1.60
C GLY A 148 11.33 -25.28 -1.68
N PHE A 149 11.12 -24.16 -0.99
CA PHE A 149 9.88 -23.40 -1.04
C PHE A 149 10.09 -21.88 -1.08
N THR A 150 9.04 -21.17 -1.42
CA THR A 150 8.98 -19.69 -1.34
C THR A 150 7.92 -19.25 -0.37
N LYS A 151 8.32 -18.48 0.64
CA LYS A 151 7.39 -17.83 1.58
C LYS A 151 6.90 -16.52 0.99
N ILE A 152 5.58 -16.34 0.91
CA ILE A 152 4.93 -15.13 0.42
C ILE A 152 4.26 -14.42 1.59
N GLU A 153 4.65 -13.19 1.84
CA GLU A 153 4.05 -12.32 2.84
C GLU A 153 3.24 -11.23 2.14
N VAL A 154 1.94 -11.17 2.37
CA VAL A 154 1.02 -10.21 1.79
C VAL A 154 0.55 -9.26 2.89
N ASN A 155 0.92 -7.98 2.76
CA ASN A 155 0.46 -6.93 3.67
C ASN A 155 -0.80 -6.28 3.11
N THR A 156 -1.83 -6.14 3.93
CA THR A 156 -3.12 -5.64 3.48
C THR A 156 -3.41 -4.23 4.00
N ALA A 157 -4.20 -3.47 3.25
CA ALA A 157 -4.76 -2.18 3.66
C ALA A 157 -6.03 -2.34 4.52
N ASN A 158 -6.37 -3.56 4.90
CA ASN A 158 -7.57 -3.83 5.68
C ASN A 158 -7.42 -3.38 7.13
N SER A 159 -8.52 -2.93 7.74
CA SER A 159 -8.51 -2.48 9.13
C SER A 159 -8.29 -3.63 10.12
N ILE A 160 -8.79 -4.81 9.82
CA ILE A 160 -8.76 -5.97 10.71
C ILE A 160 -7.71 -6.99 10.26
N LEU A 161 -7.81 -7.51 9.03
CA LEU A 161 -6.82 -8.45 8.50
C LEU A 161 -5.57 -7.67 8.09
N LYS A 162 -4.44 -7.93 8.71
CA LYS A 162 -3.18 -7.19 8.48
C LYS A 162 -2.24 -7.92 7.56
N LYS A 163 -2.14 -9.24 7.69
CA LYS A 163 -1.13 -10.02 6.99
C LYS A 163 -1.65 -11.40 6.62
N LEU A 164 -1.23 -11.88 5.44
CA LEU A 164 -1.41 -13.24 4.99
C LEU A 164 -0.03 -13.83 4.67
N GLU A 165 0.19 -15.08 5.01
CA GLU A 165 1.40 -15.80 4.66
C GLU A 165 1.04 -17.06 3.89
N PHE A 166 1.67 -17.20 2.71
CA PHE A 166 1.54 -18.37 1.86
C PHE A 166 2.90 -19.06 1.74
N GLU A 167 2.87 -20.34 1.44
CA GLU A 167 4.05 -21.13 1.14
C GLU A 167 3.85 -21.84 -0.20
N PHE A 168 4.68 -21.49 -1.17
CA PHE A 168 4.65 -22.08 -2.49
C PHE A 168 5.77 -23.11 -2.61
N PRO A 169 5.47 -24.35 -3.01
CA PRO A 169 6.47 -25.43 -3.11
C PRO A 169 7.33 -25.29 -4.38
N VAL A 170 7.81 -24.09 -4.65
CA VAL A 170 8.65 -23.73 -5.82
C VAL A 170 9.69 -22.70 -5.42
N THR A 171 10.86 -22.74 -6.07
CA THR A 171 11.97 -21.81 -5.82
C THR A 171 12.46 -21.09 -7.07
N GLU A 172 11.95 -21.46 -8.25
CA GLU A 172 12.24 -20.73 -9.46
C GLU A 172 11.39 -19.48 -9.58
N LEU A 173 12.00 -18.36 -9.91
CA LEU A 173 11.33 -17.07 -10.00
C LEU A 173 10.16 -17.06 -11.00
N SER A 174 10.31 -17.77 -12.13
CA SER A 174 9.26 -17.97 -13.13
C SER A 174 8.04 -18.67 -12.55
N SER A 175 8.27 -19.77 -11.82
CA SER A 175 7.25 -20.59 -11.18
C SER A 175 6.56 -19.81 -10.03
N VAL A 176 7.33 -19.06 -9.23
CA VAL A 176 6.79 -18.20 -8.18
C VAL A 176 5.84 -17.15 -8.77
N LYS A 177 6.23 -16.49 -9.88
CA LYS A 177 5.37 -15.53 -10.58
C LYS A 177 4.09 -16.16 -11.12
N ALA A 178 4.19 -17.36 -11.69
CA ALA A 178 3.03 -18.09 -12.18
C ALA A 178 2.05 -18.44 -11.05
N MET A 179 2.57 -18.93 -9.91
CA MET A 179 1.74 -19.23 -8.74
C MET A 179 1.10 -17.98 -8.13
N LEU A 180 1.80 -16.84 -8.06
CA LEU A 180 1.21 -15.57 -7.61
C LEU A 180 0.03 -15.15 -8.49
N THR A 181 0.14 -15.33 -9.80
CA THR A 181 -0.96 -15.06 -10.74
C THR A 181 -2.12 -16.04 -10.54
N GLN A 182 -1.83 -17.31 -10.37
CA GLN A 182 -2.84 -18.35 -10.21
C GLN A 182 -3.56 -18.29 -8.86
N GLU A 183 -2.81 -18.22 -7.75
CA GLU A 183 -3.36 -18.33 -6.39
C GLU A 183 -3.93 -17.01 -5.87
N LEU A 184 -3.33 -15.87 -6.26
CA LEU A 184 -3.75 -14.55 -5.79
C LEU A 184 -4.50 -13.73 -6.86
N GLY A 185 -4.66 -14.26 -8.06
CA GLY A 185 -5.35 -13.58 -9.17
C GLY A 185 -4.64 -12.30 -9.64
N LEU A 186 -3.33 -12.19 -9.42
CA LEU A 186 -2.56 -11.01 -9.80
C LEU A 186 -2.28 -10.99 -11.30
N SER A 187 -2.42 -9.82 -11.92
CA SER A 187 -1.93 -9.62 -13.28
C SER A 187 -0.40 -9.61 -13.34
N ARG A 188 0.18 -9.70 -14.54
CA ARG A 188 1.64 -9.57 -14.73
C ARG A 188 2.15 -8.18 -14.33
N GLU A 189 1.32 -7.15 -14.53
CA GLU A 189 1.64 -5.77 -14.16
C GLU A 189 1.59 -5.60 -12.64
N ASP A 190 0.56 -6.11 -11.97
CA ASP A 190 0.46 -6.10 -10.51
C ASP A 190 1.64 -6.82 -9.86
N THR A 191 2.04 -7.97 -10.42
CA THR A 191 3.19 -8.73 -9.94
C THR A 191 4.50 -7.94 -10.04
N ARG A 192 4.64 -7.06 -11.04
CA ARG A 192 5.81 -6.17 -11.16
C ARG A 192 5.78 -5.01 -10.17
N MET A 193 4.60 -4.43 -9.93
CA MET A 193 4.45 -3.24 -9.09
C MET A 193 4.42 -3.57 -7.60
N PHE A 194 3.76 -4.66 -7.22
CA PHE A 194 3.46 -4.96 -5.81
C PHE A 194 4.33 -6.05 -5.20
N VAL A 195 5.07 -6.84 -6.00
CA VAL A 195 5.85 -7.96 -5.49
C VAL A 195 7.34 -7.65 -5.45
N SER A 196 7.91 -7.70 -4.26
CA SER A 196 9.36 -7.66 -4.03
C SER A 196 9.88 -9.09 -3.84
N TYR A 197 11.01 -9.41 -4.45
CA TYR A 197 11.62 -10.73 -4.39
C TYR A 197 12.92 -10.68 -3.58
N ARG A 198 13.07 -11.63 -2.66
CA ARG A 198 14.31 -11.84 -1.90
C ARG A 198 14.71 -13.30 -2.01
N VAL A 199 15.91 -13.55 -2.50
CA VAL A 199 16.49 -14.90 -2.58
C VAL A 199 17.40 -15.10 -1.39
N LYS A 200 17.21 -16.21 -0.70
CA LYS A 200 18.08 -16.70 0.37
C LYS A 200 18.71 -18.00 -0.14
N ASN A 201 20.02 -17.95 -0.23
CA ASN A 201 20.82 -19.11 -0.53
C ASN A 201 21.12 -19.84 0.76
#